data_d45a3d91de260401eb504413b9a0fe4f
#
_entry.id   d45a3d91de260401eb504413b9a0fe4f
#
_cell.length_a   1.000
_cell.length_b   1.000
_cell.length_c   1.000
_cell.angle_alpha   90.00
_cell.angle_beta   90.00
_cell.angle_gamma   90.00
#
_symmetry.space_group_name_H-M   'P 1'
#
loop_
_entity.id
_entity.type
_entity.pdbx_description
1 polymer ?
#
loop_
_entity_poly.entity_id
_entity_poly.type
_entity_poly.pdbx_seq_one_letter_code
_entity_poly.pdbx_strand_id
1 'polypeptide(L)'
;MLDFFTIGTRTNKSGTTEVYPKFIMKRSEDLMIRGGDFYAIWVEERGLWSTDEQDVINLVDRETSNYVKEHKGQFNGSVRPLYMWDAESGMIDSWHKYCQRQSRDNFYQLDEKLIFSNTETNKKDYASKRLPYPLEPGSIEAWDKLISTLYDEEERHKIEWAIGSIVSGDSKTIQK
;
A
#
# COMPACT_ATOMS: atom_id res chain seq x y z
N MET A 1 3.22 -13.63 -3.97
CA MET A 1 4.60 -13.07 -3.93
C MET A 1 4.56 -11.73 -4.65
N LEU A 2 5.07 -10.69 -4.03
CA LEU A 2 5.15 -9.35 -4.63
C LEU A 2 6.03 -9.39 -5.89
N ASP A 3 5.71 -8.60 -6.90
CA ASP A 3 6.33 -8.72 -8.23
C ASP A 3 7.48 -7.72 -8.47
N PHE A 4 7.79 -6.85 -7.50
CA PHE A 4 8.84 -5.84 -7.61
C PHE A 4 10.21 -6.29 -7.08
N PHE A 5 10.30 -7.48 -6.48
CA PHE A 5 11.57 -8.08 -6.09
C PHE A 5 11.57 -9.59 -6.24
N THR A 6 12.76 -10.17 -6.19
CA THR A 6 12.98 -11.63 -6.10
C THR A 6 14.08 -11.89 -5.08
N ILE A 7 14.24 -13.14 -4.67
CA ILE A 7 15.33 -13.50 -3.76
C ILE A 7 16.56 -13.92 -4.58
N GLY A 8 17.67 -13.25 -4.31
CA GLY A 8 18.98 -13.57 -4.85
C GLY A 8 19.85 -14.31 -3.83
N THR A 9 20.81 -15.07 -4.33
CA THR A 9 21.84 -15.72 -3.52
C THR A 9 23.22 -15.44 -4.06
N ARG A 10 24.21 -15.28 -3.20
CA ARG A 10 25.63 -15.19 -3.59
C ARG A 10 26.50 -15.80 -2.50
N THR A 11 27.61 -16.43 -2.87
CA THR A 11 28.58 -16.93 -1.91
C THR A 11 29.67 -15.88 -1.72
N ASN A 12 29.90 -15.48 -0.48
CA ASN A 12 30.95 -14.53 -0.14
C ASN A 12 32.33 -15.23 -0.08
N LYS A 13 33.40 -14.43 0.10
CA LYS A 13 34.79 -14.94 0.14
C LYS A 13 35.05 -15.92 1.28
N SER A 14 34.27 -15.90 2.35
CA SER A 14 34.38 -16.83 3.47
C SER A 14 33.61 -18.15 3.27
N GLY A 15 32.98 -18.35 2.12
CA GLY A 15 32.17 -19.53 1.82
C GLY A 15 30.74 -19.49 2.38
N THR A 16 30.32 -18.35 2.97
CA THR A 16 28.95 -18.18 3.46
C THR A 16 28.03 -17.79 2.32
N THR A 17 26.89 -18.46 2.19
CA THR A 17 25.84 -18.09 1.23
C THR A 17 25.00 -16.96 1.80
N GLU A 18 25.05 -15.79 1.17
CA GLU A 18 24.18 -14.66 1.47
C GLU A 18 22.91 -14.75 0.64
N VAL A 19 21.76 -14.58 1.30
CA VAL A 19 20.42 -14.59 0.72
C VAL A 19 19.85 -13.19 0.88
N TYR A 20 19.43 -12.53 -0.21
CA TYR A 20 19.06 -11.13 -0.18
C TYR A 20 17.92 -10.79 -1.15
N PRO A 21 17.11 -9.75 -0.86
CA PRO A 21 16.13 -9.24 -1.79
C PRO A 21 16.81 -8.54 -2.97
N LYS A 22 16.44 -8.92 -4.18
CA LYS A 22 16.91 -8.32 -5.43
C LYS A 22 15.75 -7.59 -6.09
N PHE A 23 15.77 -6.26 -6.09
CA PHE A 23 14.71 -5.43 -6.66
C PHE A 23 14.75 -5.49 -8.20
N ILE A 24 13.57 -5.66 -8.80
CA ILE A 24 13.41 -5.88 -10.23
C ILE A 24 13.03 -4.56 -10.89
N MET A 25 13.82 -4.11 -11.87
CA MET A 25 13.62 -2.87 -12.62
C MET A 25 12.53 -3.00 -13.68
N LYS A 26 11.32 -3.32 -13.25
CA LYS A 26 10.12 -3.36 -14.11
C LYS A 26 8.93 -2.70 -13.42
N ARG A 27 7.93 -2.31 -14.22
CA ARG A 27 6.67 -1.83 -13.66
C ARG A 27 6.01 -2.94 -12.84
N SER A 28 5.64 -2.62 -11.61
CA SER A 28 4.92 -3.49 -10.70
C SER A 28 3.46 -3.03 -10.55
N GLU A 29 2.55 -3.97 -10.37
CA GLU A 29 1.15 -3.70 -10.00
C GLU A 29 0.97 -3.64 -8.48
N ASP A 30 1.95 -4.08 -7.72
CA ASP A 30 1.96 -4.09 -6.26
C ASP A 30 2.66 -2.87 -5.65
N LEU A 31 3.23 -2.02 -6.50
CA LEU A 31 4.04 -0.88 -6.08
C LEU A 31 3.75 0.36 -6.92
N MET A 32 3.47 1.46 -6.23
CA MET A 32 3.39 2.81 -6.80
C MET A 32 4.55 3.65 -6.27
N ILE A 33 5.25 4.36 -7.17
CA ILE A 33 6.35 5.25 -6.81
C ILE A 33 6.17 6.59 -7.51
N ARG A 34 6.30 7.68 -6.75
CA ARG A 34 6.23 9.05 -7.23
C ARG A 34 7.36 9.89 -6.65
N GLY A 35 8.09 10.60 -7.49
CA GLY A 35 9.09 11.58 -7.09
C GLY A 35 10.30 11.01 -6.33
N GLY A 36 10.41 9.71 -6.16
CA GLY A 36 11.50 9.04 -5.43
C GLY A 36 11.33 9.02 -3.91
N ASP A 37 10.50 9.89 -3.34
CA ASP A 37 10.28 10.00 -1.88
C ASP A 37 8.93 9.43 -1.44
N PHE A 38 8.02 9.24 -2.39
CA PHE A 38 6.72 8.64 -2.13
C PHE A 38 6.61 7.29 -2.82
N TYR A 39 6.18 6.30 -2.08
CA TYR A 39 5.75 5.02 -2.60
C TYR A 39 4.57 4.47 -1.79
N ALA A 40 3.82 3.58 -2.42
CA ALA A 40 2.81 2.79 -1.74
C ALA A 40 2.89 1.35 -2.24
N ILE A 41 2.75 0.40 -1.34
CA ILE A 41 2.70 -1.03 -1.64
C ILE A 41 1.33 -1.59 -1.35
N TRP A 42 0.88 -2.54 -2.15
CA TRP A 42 -0.34 -3.27 -1.89
C TRP A 42 -0.12 -4.33 -0.80
N VAL A 43 -0.91 -4.26 0.26
CA VAL A 43 -0.89 -5.22 1.36
C VAL A 43 -2.13 -6.10 1.27
N GLU A 44 -1.98 -7.30 0.69
CA GLU A 44 -3.07 -8.22 0.39
C GLU A 44 -3.91 -8.56 1.61
N GLU A 45 -3.28 -8.81 2.75
CA GLU A 45 -3.94 -9.17 4.00
C GLU A 45 -4.90 -8.09 4.53
N ARG A 46 -4.64 -6.83 4.17
CA ARG A 46 -5.48 -5.68 4.56
C ARG A 46 -6.42 -5.24 3.43
N GLY A 47 -6.13 -5.63 2.20
CA GLY A 47 -6.81 -5.12 1.01
C GLY A 47 -6.64 -3.60 0.86
N LEU A 48 -5.48 -3.06 1.21
CA LEU A 48 -5.19 -1.63 1.22
C LEU A 48 -3.76 -1.35 0.73
N TRP A 49 -3.57 -0.17 0.17
CA TRP A 49 -2.26 0.38 -0.09
C TRP A 49 -1.63 0.90 1.19
N SER A 50 -0.34 0.64 1.41
CA SER A 50 0.42 1.19 2.53
C SER A 50 1.51 2.12 2.04
N THR A 51 1.63 3.26 2.70
CA THR A 51 2.71 4.24 2.51
C THR A 51 3.77 4.16 3.61
N ASP A 52 3.66 3.16 4.50
CA ASP A 52 4.58 2.96 5.60
C ASP A 52 5.77 2.08 5.14
N GLU A 53 6.98 2.60 5.26
CA GLU A 53 8.21 1.87 4.94
C GLU A 53 8.37 0.60 5.77
N GLN A 54 7.89 0.61 7.01
CA GLN A 54 7.93 -0.56 7.87
C GLN A 54 7.15 -1.75 7.28
N ASP A 55 6.07 -1.49 6.57
CA ASP A 55 5.32 -2.54 5.88
C ASP A 55 6.15 -3.16 4.73
N VAL A 56 6.91 -2.35 3.98
CA VAL A 56 7.84 -2.86 2.96
C VAL A 56 8.90 -3.75 3.59
N ILE A 57 9.54 -3.25 4.65
CA ILE A 57 10.58 -3.98 5.38
C ILE A 57 10.03 -5.33 5.86
N ASN A 58 8.87 -5.32 6.53
CA ASN A 58 8.25 -6.52 7.06
C ASN A 58 7.90 -7.54 5.96
N LEU A 59 7.35 -7.07 4.84
CA LEU A 59 6.98 -7.95 3.72
C LEU A 59 8.22 -8.58 3.07
N VAL A 60 9.22 -7.78 2.76
CA VAL A 60 10.45 -8.25 2.08
C VAL A 60 11.26 -9.18 2.98
N ASP A 61 11.41 -8.85 4.26
CA ASP A 61 12.16 -9.66 5.21
C ASP A 61 11.45 -10.97 5.53
N ARG A 62 10.10 -10.96 5.57
CA ARG A 62 9.30 -12.19 5.69
C ARG A 62 9.54 -13.14 4.51
N GLU A 63 9.49 -12.63 3.28
CA GLU A 63 9.74 -13.43 2.08
C GLU A 63 11.19 -13.96 2.04
N THR A 64 12.18 -13.13 2.44
CA THR A 64 13.58 -13.57 2.58
C THR A 64 13.73 -14.69 3.59
N SER A 65 13.08 -14.57 4.75
CA SER A 65 13.04 -15.61 5.79
C SER A 65 12.41 -16.90 5.30
N ASN A 66 11.27 -16.81 4.62
CA ASN A 66 10.55 -17.96 4.08
C ASN A 66 11.43 -18.70 3.06
N TYR A 67 12.06 -17.96 2.15
CA TYR A 67 12.97 -18.55 1.17
C TYR A 67 14.11 -19.33 1.84
N VAL A 68 14.73 -18.77 2.87
CA VAL A 68 15.82 -19.46 3.61
C VAL A 68 15.32 -20.75 4.25
N LYS A 69 14.11 -20.73 4.85
CA LYS A 69 13.52 -21.93 5.47
C LYS A 69 13.21 -23.02 4.44
N GLU A 70 12.61 -22.67 3.34
CA GLU A 70 12.20 -23.59 2.28
C GLU A 70 13.39 -24.23 1.56
N HIS A 71 14.49 -23.48 1.40
CA HIS A 71 15.68 -23.92 0.66
C HIS A 71 16.85 -24.34 1.56
N LYS A 72 16.64 -24.48 2.86
CA LYS A 72 17.70 -24.80 3.85
C LYS A 72 18.58 -25.99 3.46
N GLY A 73 18.00 -27.02 2.87
CA GLY A 73 18.73 -28.23 2.44
C GLY A 73 19.55 -28.07 1.14
N GLN A 74 19.40 -26.95 0.43
CA GLN A 74 20.09 -26.70 -0.85
C GLN A 74 21.38 -25.88 -0.66
N PHE A 75 21.59 -25.32 0.53
CA PHE A 75 22.77 -24.51 0.83
C PHE A 75 23.92 -25.39 1.37
N ASN A 76 25.06 -25.30 0.71
CA ASN A 76 26.29 -25.91 1.20
C ASN A 76 27.00 -24.91 2.12
N GLY A 77 27.03 -25.21 3.44
CA GLY A 77 27.71 -24.37 4.44
C GLY A 77 26.77 -23.41 5.18
N SER A 78 27.35 -22.37 5.74
CA SER A 78 26.59 -21.36 6.49
C SER A 78 25.75 -20.45 5.59
N VAL A 79 24.57 -20.06 6.06
CA VAL A 79 23.65 -19.16 5.36
C VAL A 79 23.42 -17.90 6.19
N ARG A 80 23.56 -16.73 5.54
CA ARG A 80 23.30 -15.43 6.13
C ARG A 80 22.22 -14.70 5.34
N PRO A 81 20.99 -14.56 5.86
CA PRO A 81 20.02 -13.67 5.25
C PRO A 81 20.44 -12.21 5.46
N LEU A 82 20.28 -11.39 4.42
CA LEU A 82 20.49 -9.95 4.47
C LEU A 82 19.11 -9.28 4.51
N TYR A 83 18.71 -8.88 5.69
CA TYR A 83 17.41 -8.25 5.92
C TYR A 83 17.45 -6.74 5.66
N MET A 84 16.32 -6.17 5.24
CA MET A 84 16.16 -4.71 5.14
C MET A 84 16.21 -4.05 6.52
N TRP A 85 15.71 -4.73 7.55
CA TRP A 85 15.78 -4.26 8.94
C TRP A 85 17.22 -4.11 9.45
N ASP A 86 18.15 -4.89 8.95
CA ASP A 86 19.56 -4.80 9.32
C ASP A 86 20.25 -3.68 8.53
N ALA A 87 20.52 -2.55 9.20
CA ALA A 87 21.17 -1.39 8.58
C ALA A 87 22.54 -1.71 7.97
N GLU A 88 23.28 -2.70 8.52
CA GLU A 88 24.59 -3.10 7.99
C GLU A 88 24.47 -3.96 6.72
N SER A 89 23.28 -4.50 6.43
CA SER A 89 23.05 -5.30 5.24
C SER A 89 23.11 -4.48 3.92
N GLY A 90 22.87 -3.16 3.98
CA GLY A 90 22.75 -2.26 2.83
C GLY A 90 21.50 -2.48 1.98
N MET A 91 20.53 -3.28 2.47
CA MET A 91 19.31 -3.59 1.70
C MET A 91 18.32 -2.44 1.68
N ILE A 92 18.25 -1.64 2.74
CA ILE A 92 17.42 -0.42 2.78
C ILE A 92 17.93 0.63 1.77
N ASP A 93 19.24 0.82 1.65
CA ASP A 93 19.83 1.71 0.65
C ASP A 93 19.55 1.22 -0.77
N SER A 94 19.56 -0.10 -0.97
CA SER A 94 19.23 -0.72 -2.25
C SER A 94 17.77 -0.49 -2.62
N TRP A 95 16.87 -0.53 -1.65
CA TRP A 95 15.45 -0.18 -1.80
C TRP A 95 15.26 1.29 -2.18
N HIS A 96 15.88 2.22 -1.46
CA HIS A 96 15.78 3.66 -1.78
C HIS A 96 16.32 3.98 -3.19
N LYS A 97 17.47 3.41 -3.56
CA LYS A 97 18.03 3.55 -4.93
C LYS A 97 17.09 2.97 -5.99
N TYR A 98 16.42 1.87 -5.69
CA TYR A 98 15.43 1.28 -6.58
C TYR A 98 14.23 2.22 -6.75
N CYS A 99 13.68 2.76 -5.67
CA CYS A 99 12.57 3.72 -5.70
C CYS A 99 12.91 4.96 -6.54
N GLN A 100 14.09 5.55 -6.34
CA GLN A 100 14.57 6.70 -7.13
C GLN A 100 14.63 6.40 -8.63
N ARG A 101 15.09 5.20 -9.01
CA ARG A 101 15.18 4.78 -10.42
C ARG A 101 13.83 4.44 -11.04
N GLN A 102 12.85 4.02 -10.22
CA GLN A 102 11.50 3.66 -10.65
C GLN A 102 10.52 4.81 -10.59
N SER A 103 10.94 5.97 -10.11
CA SER A 103 10.10 7.17 -10.00
C SER A 103 9.30 7.44 -11.28
N ARG A 104 8.03 7.75 -11.15
CA ARG A 104 7.08 8.03 -12.23
C ARG A 104 6.35 9.34 -11.96
N ASP A 105 6.03 10.05 -13.04
CA ASP A 105 5.23 11.27 -12.96
C ASP A 105 3.73 10.95 -12.88
N ASN A 106 3.31 9.83 -13.48
CA ASN A 106 1.95 9.35 -13.43
C ASN A 106 1.70 8.57 -12.14
N PHE A 107 0.83 9.10 -11.31
CA PHE A 107 0.50 8.55 -10.03
C PHE A 107 -1.00 8.68 -9.78
N TYR A 108 -1.61 7.58 -9.33
CA TYR A 108 -3.00 7.60 -8.87
C TYR A 108 -3.03 8.16 -7.45
N GLN A 109 -3.94 9.09 -7.20
CA GLN A 109 -4.13 9.65 -5.88
C GLN A 109 -4.80 8.60 -4.99
N LEU A 110 -4.26 8.43 -3.77
CA LEU A 110 -4.87 7.56 -2.77
C LEU A 110 -6.04 8.27 -2.08
N ASP A 111 -6.99 7.45 -1.61
CA ASP A 111 -8.09 7.87 -0.74
C ASP A 111 -9.01 8.95 -1.34
N GLU A 112 -9.23 8.91 -2.67
CA GLU A 112 -10.20 9.82 -3.31
C GLU A 112 -11.66 9.49 -2.93
N LYS A 113 -11.94 8.22 -2.61
CA LYS A 113 -13.23 7.77 -2.07
C LYS A 113 -13.09 7.20 -0.66
N LEU A 114 -14.15 7.26 0.12
CA LEU A 114 -14.17 6.66 1.45
C LEU A 114 -14.39 5.14 1.34
N ILE A 115 -13.60 4.40 2.09
CA ILE A 115 -13.72 2.94 2.23
C ILE A 115 -14.25 2.63 3.64
N PHE A 116 -15.36 1.92 3.72
CA PHE A 116 -16.00 1.54 4.96
C PHE A 116 -15.59 0.13 5.40
N SER A 117 -15.85 -0.21 6.66
CA SER A 117 -15.43 -1.50 7.25
C SER A 117 -15.99 -2.72 6.50
N ASN A 118 -17.17 -2.60 5.91
CA ASN A 118 -17.86 -3.63 5.13
C ASN A 118 -17.63 -3.54 3.61
N THR A 119 -16.74 -2.66 3.14
CA THR A 119 -16.43 -2.51 1.71
C THR A 119 -15.28 -3.44 1.32
N GLU A 120 -15.52 -4.32 0.36
CA GLU A 120 -14.44 -5.07 -0.29
C GLU A 120 -13.62 -4.11 -1.17
N THR A 121 -12.30 -4.27 -1.14
CA THR A 121 -11.37 -3.42 -1.87
C THR A 121 -10.42 -4.21 -2.74
N ASN A 122 -9.96 -3.60 -3.82
CA ASN A 122 -8.94 -4.12 -4.71
C ASN A 122 -7.90 -3.02 -5.03
N LYS A 123 -6.84 -3.37 -5.73
CA LYS A 123 -5.74 -2.44 -6.07
C LYS A 123 -6.21 -1.16 -6.79
N LYS A 124 -7.26 -1.24 -7.61
CA LYS A 124 -7.77 -0.12 -8.40
C LYS A 124 -8.62 0.88 -7.60
N ASP A 125 -8.97 0.52 -6.38
CA ASP A 125 -9.65 1.45 -5.47
C ASP A 125 -8.71 2.50 -4.89
N TYR A 126 -7.39 2.29 -5.01
CA TYR A 126 -6.34 3.22 -4.54
C TYR A 126 -6.56 3.73 -3.12
N ALA A 127 -7.01 2.85 -2.24
CA ALA A 127 -7.33 3.18 -0.86
C ALA A 127 -6.19 2.77 0.08
N SER A 128 -5.79 3.69 0.97
CA SER A 128 -4.80 3.43 2.03
C SER A 128 -5.44 3.34 3.42
N LYS A 129 -6.69 3.77 3.54
CA LYS A 129 -7.41 3.85 4.81
C LYS A 129 -8.78 3.22 4.69
N ARG A 130 -9.26 2.68 5.81
CA ARG A 130 -10.59 2.12 5.96
C ARG A 130 -11.24 2.71 7.20
N LEU A 131 -12.46 3.22 7.05
CA LEU A 131 -13.26 3.69 8.18
C LEU A 131 -13.69 2.50 9.04
N PRO A 132 -13.71 2.64 10.37
CA PRO A 132 -14.09 1.55 11.28
C PRO A 132 -15.60 1.28 11.30
N TYR A 133 -16.39 2.05 10.57
CA TYR A 133 -17.84 1.96 10.50
C TYR A 133 -18.30 1.31 9.21
N PRO A 134 -19.39 0.50 9.22
CA PRO A 134 -20.00 0.00 8.00
C PRO A 134 -20.79 1.11 7.28
N LEU A 135 -20.90 0.99 5.96
CA LEU A 135 -21.88 1.72 5.18
C LEU A 135 -23.14 0.86 5.07
N GLU A 136 -24.20 1.26 5.77
CA GLU A 136 -25.46 0.52 5.83
C GLU A 136 -26.66 1.46 6.01
N PRO A 137 -27.87 1.05 5.60
CA PRO A 137 -29.08 1.82 5.88
C PRO A 137 -29.29 2.03 7.37
N GLY A 138 -29.66 3.24 7.75
CA GLY A 138 -29.91 3.60 9.15
C GLY A 138 -31.00 4.67 9.28
N SER A 139 -31.40 5.01 10.51
CA SER A 139 -32.31 6.13 10.75
C SER A 139 -31.65 7.45 10.45
N ILE A 140 -32.32 8.30 9.70
CA ILE A 140 -31.89 9.67 9.38
C ILE A 140 -32.62 10.73 10.20
N GLU A 141 -33.40 10.33 11.21
CA GLU A 141 -34.23 11.27 12.00
C GLU A 141 -33.42 12.40 12.64
N ALA A 142 -32.24 12.08 13.19
CA ALA A 142 -31.36 13.09 13.79
C ALA A 142 -30.82 14.07 12.72
N TRP A 143 -30.48 13.56 11.54
CA TRP A 143 -30.08 14.36 10.40
C TRP A 143 -31.20 15.27 9.93
N ASP A 144 -32.41 14.71 9.70
CA ASP A 144 -33.58 15.45 9.26
C ASP A 144 -33.92 16.58 10.23
N LYS A 145 -33.93 16.30 11.53
CA LYS A 145 -34.20 17.31 12.56
C LYS A 145 -33.16 18.42 12.59
N LEU A 146 -31.89 18.09 12.44
CA LEU A 146 -30.81 19.07 12.44
C LEU A 146 -30.86 19.94 11.19
N ILE A 147 -30.91 19.32 10.02
CA ILE A 147 -30.80 20.00 8.74
C ILE A 147 -32.03 20.87 8.47
N SER A 148 -33.24 20.39 8.74
CA SER A 148 -34.47 21.17 8.54
C SER A 148 -34.59 22.40 9.45
N THR A 149 -33.80 22.45 10.53
CA THR A 149 -33.75 23.61 11.41
C THR A 149 -32.80 24.71 10.88
N LEU A 150 -31.78 24.31 10.11
CA LEU A 150 -30.69 25.20 9.69
C LEU A 150 -30.78 25.65 8.22
N TYR A 151 -31.38 24.82 7.35
CA TYR A 151 -31.34 24.98 5.91
C TYR A 151 -32.71 24.73 5.29
N ASP A 152 -32.98 25.41 4.17
CA ASP A 152 -34.12 25.11 3.32
C ASP A 152 -33.93 23.81 2.51
N GLU A 153 -34.93 23.37 1.79
CA GLU A 153 -34.91 22.12 1.04
C GLU A 153 -33.89 22.14 -0.12
N GLU A 154 -33.66 23.28 -0.77
CA GLU A 154 -32.68 23.40 -1.84
C GLU A 154 -31.24 23.31 -1.29
N GLU A 155 -30.97 24.01 -0.21
CA GLU A 155 -29.68 24.00 0.47
C GLU A 155 -29.38 22.61 1.04
N ARG A 156 -30.37 21.97 1.65
CA ARG A 156 -30.28 20.58 2.13
C ARG A 156 -29.87 19.64 1.02
N HIS A 157 -30.54 19.71 -0.13
CA HIS A 157 -30.22 18.86 -1.27
C HIS A 157 -28.77 19.05 -1.77
N LYS A 158 -28.28 20.29 -1.81
CA LYS A 158 -26.87 20.58 -2.14
C LYS A 158 -25.88 19.97 -1.16
N ILE A 159 -26.19 20.01 0.15
CA ILE A 159 -25.34 19.45 1.19
C ILE A 159 -25.31 17.91 1.08
N GLU A 160 -26.46 17.28 0.95
CA GLU A 160 -26.56 15.83 0.80
C GLU A 160 -25.84 15.33 -0.46
N TRP A 161 -25.98 16.09 -1.56
CA TRP A 161 -25.24 15.81 -2.78
C TRP A 161 -23.72 15.94 -2.59
N ALA A 162 -23.25 16.99 -1.91
CA ALA A 162 -21.83 17.18 -1.62
C ALA A 162 -21.26 16.04 -0.75
N ILE A 163 -22.00 15.62 0.28
CA ILE A 163 -21.63 14.47 1.11
C ILE A 163 -21.54 13.20 0.26
N GLY A 164 -22.54 12.94 -0.57
CA GLY A 164 -22.57 11.77 -1.47
C GLY A 164 -21.38 11.76 -2.42
N SER A 165 -21.01 12.92 -2.98
CA SER A 165 -19.87 13.04 -3.89
C SER A 165 -18.51 12.75 -3.22
N ILE A 166 -18.37 13.08 -1.94
CA ILE A 166 -17.17 12.74 -1.14
C ILE A 166 -17.12 11.23 -0.88
N VAL A 167 -18.25 10.65 -0.52
CA VAL A 167 -18.34 9.20 -0.23
C VAL A 167 -18.02 8.38 -1.47
N SER A 168 -18.53 8.78 -2.65
CA SER A 168 -18.29 8.08 -3.91
C SER A 168 -16.91 8.33 -4.53
N GLY A 169 -16.23 9.40 -4.12
CA GLY A 169 -14.97 9.84 -4.74
C GLY A 169 -15.15 10.63 -6.06
N ASP A 170 -16.38 10.99 -6.41
CA ASP A 170 -16.70 11.67 -7.67
C ASP A 170 -16.60 13.18 -7.61
N SER A 171 -16.18 13.75 -6.50
CA SER A 171 -16.15 15.19 -6.23
C SER A 171 -15.43 16.00 -7.31
N LYS A 172 -14.37 15.47 -7.92
CA LYS A 172 -13.64 16.14 -9.01
C LYS A 172 -14.36 16.10 -10.35
N THR A 173 -15.17 15.08 -10.58
CA THR A 173 -15.89 14.89 -11.86
C THR A 173 -17.17 15.72 -11.91
N ILE A 174 -17.72 16.01 -10.75
CA ILE A 174 -19.03 16.63 -10.57
C ILE A 174 -18.93 18.16 -10.42
N GLN A 175 -17.75 18.69 -10.10
CA GLN A 175 -17.48 20.14 -9.93
C GLN A 175 -17.23 20.89 -11.27
N LYS A 176 -17.86 20.46 -12.35
CA LYS A 176 -17.82 21.19 -13.63
C LYS A 176 -19.00 22.10 -13.79
#